data_e3d5e0a14e4f73c17126f7964c55fce5
#
_entry.id   e3d5e0a14e4f73c17126f7964c55fce5
#
_cell.length_a   1.000
_cell.length_b   1.000
_cell.length_c   1.000
_cell.angle_alpha   90.00
_cell.angle_beta   90.00
_cell.angle_gamma   90.00
#
_symmetry.space_group_name_H-M   'P 1'
#
loop_
_entity.id
_entity.type
_entity.pdbx_description
1 polymer ?
#
loop_
_entity_poly.entity_id
_entity_poly.type
_entity_poly.pdbx_seq_one_letter_code
_entity_poly.pdbx_strand_id
1 'polypeptide(L)'
;MGDEANRPIKALLTMDEIVTVLDRESEGSVTALAEELDRPRSVVHDYLSTLQQLGYVVQDESGQYELSFRFMELGGRVRKDVALYNVAKPEIRRLAEKSTGELVTLSVEQNGMCVALDVVQGEQSISYDFTDGTHFHMHSSGVGKAMLAQYPDERVTEILDKHGMPARTENTITDRDELEDEFERIRESGVSFDREEYRTGMTTFSTVIEDATGNVLGGLSVTGPVHRLQEPEVEDELTTELLSTANIIELNYSAQ
;
A
#
# COMPACT_ATOMS: atom_id res chain seq x y z
N MET A 1 5.74 12.74 -4.93
CA MET A 1 5.35 13.22 -6.26
C MET A 1 6.48 12.79 -7.19
N GLY A 2 6.21 11.96 -8.23
CA GLY A 2 7.23 11.58 -9.20
C GLY A 2 7.80 12.83 -9.89
N ASP A 3 9.00 12.72 -10.50
CA ASP A 3 9.56 13.78 -11.32
C ASP A 3 8.48 14.33 -12.25
N GLU A 4 8.19 15.63 -12.15
CA GLU A 4 7.22 16.27 -13.04
C GLU A 4 7.69 16.11 -14.48
N ALA A 5 6.85 15.56 -15.33
CA ALA A 5 7.15 15.42 -16.74
C ALA A 5 7.44 16.83 -17.32
N ASN A 6 8.59 17.02 -17.95
CA ASN A 6 9.04 18.30 -18.47
C ASN A 6 8.04 18.94 -19.46
N ARG A 7 7.13 18.13 -20.07
CA ARG A 7 6.00 18.57 -20.91
C ARG A 7 4.87 17.54 -20.79
N PRO A 8 4.03 17.61 -19.76
CA PRO A 8 2.96 16.64 -19.58
C PRO A 8 1.91 16.74 -20.72
N ILE A 9 1.45 15.60 -21.18
CA ILE A 9 0.36 15.53 -22.19
C ILE A 9 -0.95 15.79 -21.46
N LYS A 10 -1.56 16.95 -21.70
CA LYS A 10 -2.79 17.37 -21.02
C LYS A 10 -3.94 16.37 -21.11
N ALA A 11 -4.04 15.64 -22.23
CA ALA A 11 -5.06 14.62 -22.38
C ALA A 11 -4.90 13.47 -21.37
N LEU A 12 -3.67 13.06 -21.04
CA LEU A 12 -3.43 12.02 -20.05
C LEU A 12 -3.74 12.50 -18.62
N LEU A 13 -3.44 13.76 -18.31
CA LEU A 13 -3.81 14.35 -17.03
C LEU A 13 -5.33 14.41 -16.86
N THR A 14 -6.06 14.82 -17.90
CA THR A 14 -7.54 14.83 -17.85
C THR A 14 -8.13 13.43 -17.73
N MET A 15 -7.53 12.43 -18.38
CA MET A 15 -7.92 11.03 -18.20
C MET A 15 -7.74 10.60 -16.75
N ASP A 16 -6.58 10.90 -16.16
CA ASP A 16 -6.26 10.57 -14.76
C ASP A 16 -7.24 11.22 -13.78
N GLU A 17 -7.55 12.51 -13.98
CA GLU A 17 -8.55 13.24 -13.20
C GLU A 17 -9.93 12.55 -13.25
N ILE A 18 -10.40 12.14 -14.43
CA ILE A 18 -11.69 11.44 -14.61
C ILE A 18 -11.67 10.08 -13.88
N VAL A 19 -10.60 9.30 -14.06
CA VAL A 19 -10.44 7.99 -13.41
C VAL A 19 -10.43 8.14 -11.90
N THR A 20 -9.71 9.14 -11.37
CA THR A 20 -9.64 9.42 -9.93
C THR A 20 -10.99 9.80 -9.33
N VAL A 21 -11.79 10.60 -10.04
CA VAL A 21 -13.15 10.94 -9.57
C VAL A 21 -14.06 9.72 -9.58
N LEU A 22 -14.02 8.90 -10.65
CA LEU A 22 -14.83 7.68 -10.73
C LEU A 22 -14.42 6.64 -9.68
N ASP A 23 -13.13 6.55 -9.33
CA ASP A 23 -12.65 5.68 -8.25
C ASP A 23 -13.21 6.12 -6.90
N ARG A 24 -13.18 7.41 -6.61
CA ARG A 24 -13.67 7.99 -5.34
C ARG A 24 -15.19 7.90 -5.18
N GLU A 25 -15.93 8.25 -6.23
CA GLU A 25 -17.40 8.35 -6.21
C GLU A 25 -18.10 7.05 -6.61
N SER A 26 -17.35 6.05 -7.09
CA SER A 26 -17.80 4.76 -7.63
C SER A 26 -18.53 4.87 -8.97
N GLU A 27 -19.28 5.94 -9.25
CA GLU A 27 -19.99 6.22 -10.49
C GLU A 27 -20.12 7.73 -10.74
N GLY A 28 -20.39 8.14 -11.98
CA GLY A 28 -20.62 9.55 -12.30
C GLY A 28 -21.28 9.80 -13.65
N SER A 29 -22.21 10.76 -13.69
CA SER A 29 -22.75 11.24 -14.96
C SER A 29 -21.81 12.24 -15.63
N VAL A 30 -21.93 12.43 -16.97
CA VAL A 30 -21.19 13.49 -17.70
C VAL A 30 -21.33 14.85 -17.02
N THR A 31 -22.54 15.15 -16.50
CA THR A 31 -22.82 16.43 -15.84
C THR A 31 -22.08 16.57 -14.53
N ALA A 32 -22.15 15.57 -13.64
CA ALA A 32 -21.49 15.60 -12.35
C ALA A 32 -19.96 15.68 -12.50
N LEU A 33 -19.38 14.85 -13.40
CA LEU A 33 -17.95 14.88 -13.69
C LEU A 33 -17.49 16.23 -14.28
N ALA A 34 -18.30 16.85 -15.13
CA ALA A 34 -18.00 18.15 -15.72
C ALA A 34 -18.00 19.27 -14.68
N GLU A 35 -18.91 19.22 -13.72
CA GLU A 35 -18.99 20.17 -12.58
C GLU A 35 -17.82 19.96 -11.62
N GLU A 36 -17.49 18.72 -11.25
CA GLU A 36 -16.39 18.37 -10.34
C GLU A 36 -15.02 18.78 -10.92
N LEU A 37 -14.81 18.54 -12.21
CA LEU A 37 -13.55 18.79 -12.90
C LEU A 37 -13.42 20.24 -13.43
N ASP A 38 -14.46 21.09 -13.26
CA ASP A 38 -14.55 22.43 -13.85
C ASP A 38 -14.23 22.42 -15.36
N ARG A 39 -14.88 21.51 -16.11
CA ARG A 39 -14.67 21.32 -17.55
C ARG A 39 -15.99 21.36 -18.31
N PRO A 40 -15.96 21.78 -19.60
CA PRO A 40 -17.14 21.71 -20.45
C PRO A 40 -17.67 20.26 -20.59
N ARG A 41 -18.98 20.08 -20.51
CA ARG A 41 -19.65 18.76 -20.68
C ARG A 41 -19.26 18.04 -21.96
N SER A 42 -19.12 18.77 -23.08
CA SER A 42 -18.69 18.20 -24.36
C SER A 42 -17.30 17.57 -24.27
N VAL A 43 -16.36 18.23 -23.55
CA VAL A 43 -15.01 17.72 -23.37
C VAL A 43 -15.04 16.43 -22.52
N VAL A 44 -15.74 16.43 -21.39
CA VAL A 44 -15.85 15.24 -20.52
C VAL A 44 -16.54 14.10 -21.25
N HIS A 45 -17.58 14.38 -22.04
CA HIS A 45 -18.24 13.38 -22.88
C HIS A 45 -17.29 12.72 -23.88
N ASP A 46 -16.43 13.51 -24.56
CA ASP A 46 -15.48 12.99 -25.54
C ASP A 46 -14.43 12.08 -24.88
N TYR A 47 -13.95 12.44 -23.66
CA TYR A 47 -13.06 11.59 -22.87
C TYR A 47 -13.75 10.29 -22.45
N LEU A 48 -14.95 10.36 -21.88
CA LEU A 48 -15.70 9.18 -21.42
C LEU A 48 -16.03 8.25 -22.60
N SER A 49 -16.44 8.79 -23.74
CA SER A 49 -16.68 8.02 -24.97
C SER A 49 -15.41 7.29 -25.44
N THR A 50 -14.26 7.98 -25.38
CA THR A 50 -12.97 7.37 -25.73
C THR A 50 -12.57 6.30 -24.72
N LEU A 51 -12.69 6.57 -23.42
CA LEU A 51 -12.39 5.60 -22.35
C LEU A 51 -13.28 4.36 -22.44
N GLN A 52 -14.57 4.54 -22.78
CA GLN A 52 -15.51 3.45 -23.02
C GLN A 52 -15.10 2.62 -24.25
N GLN A 53 -14.73 3.26 -25.35
CA GLN A 53 -14.23 2.57 -26.55
C GLN A 53 -12.96 1.76 -26.24
N LEU A 54 -12.07 2.29 -25.39
CA LEU A 54 -10.84 1.63 -24.95
C LEU A 54 -11.10 0.58 -23.85
N GLY A 55 -12.32 0.51 -23.30
CA GLY A 55 -12.71 -0.45 -22.27
C GLY A 55 -12.26 -0.09 -20.86
N TYR A 56 -11.91 1.17 -20.56
CA TYR A 56 -11.53 1.63 -19.22
C TYR A 56 -12.74 2.00 -18.36
N VAL A 57 -13.83 2.42 -18.98
CA VAL A 57 -15.09 2.70 -18.29
C VAL A 57 -16.23 1.95 -18.97
N VAL A 58 -17.30 1.73 -18.23
CA VAL A 58 -18.58 1.22 -18.74
C VAL A 58 -19.67 2.22 -18.39
N GLN A 59 -20.75 2.22 -19.16
CA GLN A 59 -21.92 3.06 -18.91
C GLN A 59 -23.11 2.15 -18.63
N ASP A 60 -23.81 2.40 -17.54
CA ASP A 60 -25.02 1.68 -17.17
C ASP A 60 -26.27 2.16 -17.93
N GLU A 61 -27.43 1.53 -17.67
CA GLU A 61 -28.71 1.88 -18.31
C GLU A 61 -29.24 3.26 -17.88
N SER A 62 -28.77 3.79 -16.74
CA SER A 62 -29.13 5.12 -16.22
C SER A 62 -28.28 6.24 -16.81
N GLY A 63 -27.23 5.89 -17.56
CA GLY A 63 -26.28 6.83 -18.17
C GLY A 63 -25.12 7.20 -17.25
N GLN A 64 -24.93 6.51 -16.11
CA GLN A 64 -23.78 6.68 -15.24
C GLN A 64 -22.58 5.90 -15.76
N TYR A 65 -21.38 6.45 -15.57
CA TYR A 65 -20.12 5.82 -15.91
C TYR A 65 -19.44 5.30 -14.65
N GLU A 66 -18.84 4.13 -14.74
CA GLU A 66 -18.03 3.50 -13.69
C GLU A 66 -16.74 2.92 -14.28
N LEU A 67 -15.73 2.67 -13.42
CA LEU A 67 -14.50 2.01 -13.83
C LEU A 67 -14.78 0.56 -14.23
N SER A 68 -14.20 0.13 -15.35
CA SER A 68 -14.38 -1.25 -15.81
C SER A 68 -13.43 -2.23 -15.10
N PHE A 69 -13.72 -3.52 -15.16
CA PHE A 69 -12.85 -4.60 -14.70
C PHE A 69 -11.50 -4.71 -15.44
N ARG A 70 -11.28 -3.89 -16.47
CA ARG A 70 -9.98 -3.79 -17.14
C ARG A 70 -8.87 -3.37 -16.18
N PHE A 71 -9.15 -2.49 -15.21
CA PHE A 71 -8.16 -2.10 -14.19
C PHE A 71 -7.77 -3.29 -13.33
N MET A 72 -8.73 -4.13 -12.93
CA MET A 72 -8.46 -5.36 -12.18
C MET A 72 -7.65 -6.38 -13.00
N GLU A 73 -7.94 -6.51 -14.32
CA GLU A 73 -7.15 -7.37 -15.21
C GLU A 73 -5.69 -6.91 -15.30
N LEU A 74 -5.47 -5.61 -15.53
CA LEU A 74 -4.13 -5.03 -15.64
C LEU A 74 -3.37 -5.13 -14.31
N GLY A 75 -3.96 -4.71 -13.20
CA GLY A 75 -3.37 -4.80 -11.87
C GLY A 75 -3.06 -6.24 -11.47
N GLY A 76 -3.96 -7.18 -11.76
CA GLY A 76 -3.74 -8.60 -11.50
C GLY A 76 -2.57 -9.20 -12.29
N ARG A 77 -2.31 -8.73 -13.52
CA ARG A 77 -1.12 -9.14 -14.29
C ARG A 77 0.15 -8.55 -13.68
N VAL A 78 0.18 -7.23 -13.42
CA VAL A 78 1.31 -6.55 -12.79
C VAL A 78 1.70 -7.24 -11.49
N ARG A 79 0.72 -7.56 -10.62
CA ARG A 79 0.97 -8.26 -9.37
C ARG A 79 1.55 -9.67 -9.57
N LYS A 80 1.05 -10.44 -10.55
CA LYS A 80 1.55 -11.79 -10.85
C LYS A 80 2.99 -11.81 -11.33
N ASP A 81 3.46 -10.74 -11.94
CA ASP A 81 4.84 -10.64 -12.43
C ASP A 81 5.84 -10.35 -11.29
N VAL A 82 5.35 -10.03 -10.08
CA VAL A 82 6.20 -9.87 -8.89
C VAL A 82 6.50 -11.24 -8.28
N ALA A 83 7.75 -11.70 -8.36
CA ALA A 83 8.17 -13.02 -7.86
C ALA A 83 7.84 -13.20 -6.37
N LEU A 84 8.09 -12.17 -5.55
CA LEU A 84 7.78 -12.16 -4.12
C LEU A 84 6.30 -12.49 -3.86
N TYR A 85 5.37 -11.91 -4.63
CA TYR A 85 3.94 -12.19 -4.47
C TYR A 85 3.61 -13.68 -4.60
N ASN A 86 4.19 -14.34 -5.61
CA ASN A 86 3.89 -15.74 -5.89
C ASN A 86 4.35 -16.66 -4.75
N VAL A 87 5.48 -16.33 -4.13
CA VAL A 87 6.05 -17.08 -3.00
C VAL A 87 5.32 -16.78 -1.69
N ALA A 88 5.04 -15.50 -1.44
CA ALA A 88 4.46 -15.05 -0.18
C ALA A 88 2.96 -15.38 -0.05
N LYS A 89 2.23 -15.43 -1.14
CA LYS A 89 0.77 -15.61 -1.17
C LYS A 89 0.22 -16.75 -0.29
N PRO A 90 0.75 -17.98 -0.31
CA PRO A 90 0.26 -19.04 0.58
C PRO A 90 0.58 -18.77 2.05
N GLU A 91 1.72 -18.13 2.34
CA GLU A 91 2.19 -17.89 3.70
C GLU A 91 1.42 -16.77 4.40
N ILE A 92 1.14 -15.67 3.68
CA ILE A 92 0.33 -14.57 4.23
C ILE A 92 -1.11 -15.00 4.55
N ARG A 93 -1.68 -15.93 3.79
CA ARG A 93 -3.00 -16.51 4.10
C ARG A 93 -2.96 -17.35 5.35
N ARG A 94 -1.91 -18.19 5.51
CA ARG A 94 -1.71 -18.96 6.75
C ARG A 94 -1.52 -18.07 7.96
N LEU A 95 -0.77 -16.96 7.79
CA LEU A 95 -0.59 -15.99 8.86
C LEU A 95 -1.92 -15.33 9.24
N ALA A 96 -2.75 -14.93 8.27
CA ALA A 96 -4.06 -14.35 8.53
C ALA A 96 -5.05 -15.32 9.23
N GLU A 97 -4.93 -16.63 8.98
CA GLU A 97 -5.71 -17.65 9.67
C GLU A 97 -5.25 -17.87 11.11
N LYS A 98 -3.96 -17.67 11.40
CA LYS A 98 -3.35 -17.92 12.72
C LYS A 98 -3.33 -16.70 13.62
N SER A 99 -2.98 -15.54 13.07
CA SER A 99 -2.70 -14.29 13.78
C SER A 99 -3.96 -13.60 14.30
N THR A 100 -4.68 -14.22 15.25
CA THR A 100 -5.91 -13.66 15.84
C THR A 100 -6.97 -13.23 14.81
N GLY A 101 -6.79 -13.59 13.52
CA GLY A 101 -7.72 -13.24 12.45
C GLY A 101 -7.67 -11.76 12.04
N GLU A 102 -6.52 -11.10 12.18
CA GLU A 102 -6.31 -9.69 11.83
C GLU A 102 -5.98 -9.50 10.33
N LEU A 103 -5.73 -8.25 9.93
CA LEU A 103 -5.36 -7.89 8.57
C LEU A 103 -3.87 -8.19 8.34
N VAL A 104 -3.55 -9.02 7.36
CA VAL A 104 -2.18 -9.28 6.92
C VAL A 104 -1.93 -8.61 5.58
N THR A 105 -0.82 -7.86 5.48
CA THR A 105 -0.46 -7.17 4.23
C THR A 105 0.96 -7.52 3.82
N LEU A 106 1.11 -7.90 2.55
CA LEU A 106 2.40 -7.93 1.85
C LEU A 106 2.60 -6.60 1.13
N SER A 107 3.70 -5.92 1.39
CA SER A 107 4.01 -4.64 0.76
C SER A 107 5.37 -4.65 0.06
N VAL A 108 5.49 -3.82 -0.98
CA VAL A 108 6.75 -3.56 -1.68
C VAL A 108 7.02 -2.06 -1.75
N GLU A 109 8.27 -1.69 -1.98
CA GLU A 109 8.61 -0.30 -2.29
C GLU A 109 8.48 -0.07 -3.81
N GLN A 110 7.84 1.03 -4.19
CA GLN A 110 7.83 1.53 -5.56
C GLN A 110 7.95 3.05 -5.55
N ASN A 111 9.01 3.57 -6.17
CA ASN A 111 9.28 5.00 -6.31
C ASN A 111 9.35 5.79 -4.98
N GLY A 112 9.75 5.14 -3.89
CA GLY A 112 9.84 5.74 -2.55
C GLY A 112 8.54 5.72 -1.76
N MET A 113 7.53 4.98 -2.21
CA MET A 113 6.29 4.72 -1.48
C MET A 113 6.14 3.23 -1.18
N CYS A 114 5.48 2.89 -0.09
CA CYS A 114 4.96 1.54 0.07
C CYS A 114 3.76 1.32 -0.83
N VAL A 115 3.66 0.12 -1.41
CA VAL A 115 2.49 -0.34 -2.15
C VAL A 115 2.01 -1.64 -1.53
N ALA A 116 0.75 -1.71 -1.13
CA ALA A 116 0.12 -2.94 -0.66
C ALA A 116 -0.04 -3.90 -1.86
N LEU A 117 0.80 -4.92 -1.90
CA LEU A 117 0.81 -5.88 -3.01
C LEU A 117 -0.29 -6.95 -2.89
N ASP A 118 -0.56 -7.39 -1.65
CA ASP A 118 -1.67 -8.30 -1.33
C ASP A 118 -2.17 -8.02 0.09
N VAL A 119 -3.49 -7.94 0.25
CA VAL A 119 -4.17 -7.64 1.52
C VAL A 119 -5.10 -8.80 1.85
N VAL A 120 -4.82 -9.50 2.93
CA VAL A 120 -5.60 -10.67 3.39
C VAL A 120 -6.31 -10.33 4.69
N GLN A 121 -7.64 -10.34 4.65
CA GLN A 121 -8.47 -10.15 5.84
C GLN A 121 -8.64 -11.48 6.57
N GLY A 122 -8.26 -11.52 7.84
CA GLY A 122 -8.60 -12.62 8.74
C GLY A 122 -10.05 -12.54 9.22
N GLU A 123 -10.52 -13.58 9.92
CA GLU A 123 -11.92 -13.66 10.36
C GLU A 123 -12.33 -12.56 11.35
N GLN A 124 -11.40 -12.02 12.12
CA GLN A 124 -11.64 -10.98 13.11
C GLN A 124 -11.23 -9.58 12.64
N SER A 125 -10.69 -9.47 11.42
CA SER A 125 -10.27 -8.17 10.90
C SER A 125 -11.46 -7.21 10.84
N ILE A 126 -11.25 -6.00 11.30
CA ILE A 126 -12.26 -4.95 11.12
C ILE A 126 -12.27 -4.52 9.65
N SER A 127 -13.43 -4.06 9.17
CA SER A 127 -13.53 -3.45 7.85
C SER A 127 -12.59 -2.24 7.79
N TYR A 128 -11.58 -2.34 6.98
CA TYR A 128 -10.53 -1.34 6.80
C TYR A 128 -10.48 -0.96 5.33
N ASP A 129 -10.55 0.34 5.05
CA ASP A 129 -10.45 0.87 3.69
C ASP A 129 -9.00 0.86 3.22
N PHE A 130 -8.47 -0.35 3.06
CA PHE A 130 -7.10 -0.62 2.64
C PHE A 130 -7.11 -1.84 1.72
N THR A 131 -6.72 -1.63 0.48
CA THR A 131 -6.86 -2.62 -0.59
C THR A 131 -5.55 -2.83 -1.35
N ASP A 132 -5.50 -3.89 -2.13
CA ASP A 132 -4.42 -4.13 -3.08
C ASP A 132 -4.18 -2.90 -3.94
N GLY A 133 -2.93 -2.50 -4.11
CA GLY A 133 -2.52 -1.31 -4.84
C GLY A 133 -2.51 -0.01 -4.04
N THR A 134 -2.97 0.02 -2.79
CA THR A 134 -2.90 1.22 -1.94
C THR A 134 -1.45 1.67 -1.76
N HIS A 135 -1.19 2.96 -2.06
CA HIS A 135 0.11 3.61 -1.85
C HIS A 135 0.12 4.40 -0.55
N PHE A 136 1.20 4.30 0.20
CA PHE A 136 1.35 5.03 1.47
C PHE A 136 2.80 5.36 1.78
N HIS A 137 3.00 6.41 2.59
CA HIS A 137 4.34 6.89 2.95
C HIS A 137 5.09 5.86 3.80
N MET A 138 6.37 5.69 3.52
CA MET A 138 7.19 4.71 4.23
C MET A 138 7.43 5.09 5.70
N HIS A 139 7.69 6.37 6.02
CA HIS A 139 7.99 6.82 7.37
C HIS A 139 6.85 6.64 8.37
N SER A 140 5.59 6.68 7.91
CA SER A 140 4.38 6.67 8.76
C SER A 140 3.72 5.31 8.87
N SER A 141 4.37 4.24 8.44
CA SER A 141 3.84 2.88 8.49
C SER A 141 4.88 1.90 9.03
N GLY A 142 4.44 0.90 9.78
CA GLY A 142 5.36 -0.10 10.34
C GLY A 142 6.19 -0.77 9.26
N VAL A 143 5.56 -1.27 8.18
CA VAL A 143 6.28 -1.94 7.08
C VAL A 143 7.21 -1.01 6.31
N GLY A 144 6.85 0.25 6.16
CA GLY A 144 7.72 1.24 5.54
C GLY A 144 8.95 1.56 6.38
N LYS A 145 8.79 1.73 7.70
CA LYS A 145 9.91 1.90 8.63
C LYS A 145 10.80 0.65 8.65
N ALA A 146 10.21 -0.56 8.63
CA ALA A 146 10.98 -1.80 8.56
C ALA A 146 11.88 -1.86 7.32
N MET A 147 11.37 -1.47 6.14
CA MET A 147 12.16 -1.42 4.90
C MET A 147 13.19 -0.28 4.92
N LEU A 148 12.82 0.93 5.36
CA LEU A 148 13.74 2.07 5.45
C LEU A 148 14.94 1.77 6.35
N ALA A 149 14.72 1.06 7.47
CA ALA A 149 15.77 0.69 8.40
C ALA A 149 16.87 -0.19 7.79
N GLN A 150 16.59 -0.87 6.67
CA GLN A 150 17.54 -1.73 5.96
C GLN A 150 18.16 -1.03 4.73
N TYR A 151 17.67 0.14 4.35
CA TYR A 151 18.24 0.85 3.20
C TYR A 151 19.50 1.62 3.58
N PRO A 152 20.42 1.87 2.63
CA PRO A 152 21.51 2.81 2.81
C PRO A 152 21.00 4.23 3.10
N ASP A 153 21.72 4.99 3.90
CA ASP A 153 21.34 6.35 4.33
C ASP A 153 21.04 7.28 3.16
N GLU A 154 21.80 7.14 2.05
CA GLU A 154 21.57 7.93 0.84
C GLU A 154 20.19 7.64 0.24
N ARG A 155 19.76 6.35 0.25
CA ARG A 155 18.45 5.96 -0.26
C ARG A 155 17.32 6.43 0.63
N VAL A 156 17.50 6.35 1.95
CA VAL A 156 16.54 6.90 2.94
C VAL A 156 16.36 8.40 2.71
N THR A 157 17.47 9.13 2.61
CA THR A 157 17.45 10.58 2.38
C THR A 157 16.71 10.94 1.09
N GLU A 158 16.99 10.23 -0.02
CA GLU A 158 16.34 10.42 -1.31
C GLU A 158 14.81 10.24 -1.23
N ILE A 159 14.36 9.19 -0.53
CA ILE A 159 12.94 8.89 -0.33
C ILE A 159 12.27 9.99 0.50
N LEU A 160 12.86 10.36 1.63
CA LEU A 160 12.29 11.34 2.55
C LEU A 160 12.31 12.76 1.97
N ASP A 161 13.33 13.12 1.18
CA ASP A 161 13.37 14.42 0.48
C ASP A 161 12.30 14.50 -0.60
N LYS A 162 12.07 13.41 -1.32
CA LYS A 162 11.10 13.36 -2.41
C LYS A 162 9.65 13.40 -1.94
N HIS A 163 9.32 12.65 -0.89
CA HIS A 163 7.95 12.43 -0.44
C HIS A 163 7.58 13.23 0.81
N GLY A 164 8.58 13.75 1.53
CA GLY A 164 8.39 14.38 2.82
C GLY A 164 8.00 13.38 3.91
N MET A 165 7.69 13.95 5.07
CA MET A 165 7.23 13.19 6.25
C MET A 165 5.93 13.79 6.79
N PRO A 166 4.81 13.77 6.02
CA PRO A 166 3.54 14.35 6.47
C PRO A 166 2.97 13.58 7.67
N ALA A 167 2.50 14.30 8.69
CA ALA A 167 1.78 13.71 9.80
C ALA A 167 0.42 13.17 9.33
N ARG A 168 0.09 11.96 9.72
CA ARG A 168 -1.23 11.34 9.53
C ARG A 168 -2.07 11.37 10.81
N THR A 169 -1.38 11.23 11.93
CA THR A 169 -1.92 11.32 13.29
C THR A 169 -0.98 12.17 14.14
N GLU A 170 -1.35 12.42 15.38
CA GLU A 170 -0.47 13.08 16.34
C GLU A 170 0.75 12.22 16.76
N ASN A 171 0.68 10.90 16.52
CA ASN A 171 1.75 9.95 16.86
C ASN A 171 2.73 9.71 15.71
N THR A 172 2.44 10.23 14.50
CA THR A 172 3.33 10.01 13.34
C THR A 172 4.70 10.63 13.60
N ILE A 173 5.76 9.86 13.45
CA ILE A 173 7.14 10.35 13.50
C ILE A 173 7.38 11.25 12.29
N THR A 174 7.65 12.53 12.52
CA THR A 174 7.89 13.54 11.47
C THR A 174 9.26 14.22 11.58
N ASP A 175 10.03 13.87 12.62
CA ASP A 175 11.40 14.29 12.82
C ASP A 175 12.38 13.22 12.34
N ARG A 176 13.47 13.62 11.66
CA ARG A 176 14.44 12.68 11.08
C ARG A 176 15.31 11.99 12.13
N ASP A 177 15.69 12.71 13.17
CA ASP A 177 16.55 12.17 14.22
C ASP A 177 15.75 11.12 15.03
N GLU A 178 14.47 11.41 15.31
CA GLU A 178 13.57 10.45 15.95
C GLU A 178 13.32 9.20 15.08
N LEU A 179 13.21 9.38 13.76
CA LEU A 179 13.06 8.26 12.83
C LEU A 179 14.32 7.39 12.76
N GLU A 180 15.51 7.98 12.84
CA GLU A 180 16.76 7.22 12.86
C GLU A 180 16.90 6.41 14.16
N ASP A 181 16.54 6.97 15.32
CA ASP A 181 16.47 6.23 16.59
C ASP A 181 15.49 5.04 16.49
N GLU A 182 14.40 5.19 15.73
CA GLU A 182 13.46 4.10 15.49
C GLU A 182 14.06 3.03 14.56
N PHE A 183 14.85 3.42 13.55
CA PHE A 183 15.54 2.46 12.69
C PHE A 183 16.57 1.63 13.46
N GLU A 184 17.28 2.21 14.42
CA GLU A 184 18.20 1.46 15.28
C GLU A 184 17.44 0.37 16.06
N ARG A 185 16.29 0.70 16.66
CA ARG A 185 15.45 -0.26 17.39
C ARG A 185 14.93 -1.38 16.47
N ILE A 186 14.55 -1.02 15.24
CA ILE A 186 14.08 -2.00 14.24
C ILE A 186 15.22 -2.94 13.82
N ARG A 187 16.43 -2.42 13.58
CA ARG A 187 17.60 -3.26 13.24
C ARG A 187 17.96 -4.24 14.38
N GLU A 188 17.80 -3.83 15.64
CA GLU A 188 18.08 -4.68 16.80
C GLU A 188 17.02 -5.77 17.00
N SER A 189 15.74 -5.44 16.84
CA SER A 189 14.62 -6.36 17.12
C SER A 189 14.18 -7.19 15.91
N GLY A 190 14.44 -6.72 14.67
CA GLY A 190 13.92 -7.28 13.45
C GLY A 190 12.43 -6.94 13.18
N VAL A 191 11.78 -6.18 14.09
CA VAL A 191 10.36 -5.85 14.00
C VAL A 191 10.15 -4.34 14.14
N SER A 192 9.28 -3.79 13.32
CA SER A 192 8.81 -2.42 13.39
C SER A 192 7.38 -2.38 13.91
N PHE A 193 7.10 -1.39 14.71
CA PHE A 193 5.77 -1.12 15.22
C PHE A 193 5.23 0.19 14.64
N ASP A 194 3.96 0.18 14.23
CA ASP A 194 3.17 1.39 14.03
C ASP A 194 2.18 1.45 15.19
N ARG A 195 2.39 2.38 16.11
CA ARG A 195 1.55 2.58 17.29
C ARG A 195 0.65 3.79 17.09
N GLU A 196 -0.41 3.60 16.29
CA GLU A 196 -1.35 4.65 15.88
C GLU A 196 -0.72 5.77 15.02
N GLU A 197 0.41 5.53 14.37
CA GLU A 197 1.10 6.50 13.52
C GLU A 197 0.39 6.68 12.17
N TYR A 198 -0.04 5.57 11.56
CA TYR A 198 -0.76 5.60 10.29
C TYR A 198 -2.25 5.93 10.48
N ARG A 199 -2.87 5.35 11.53
CA ARG A 199 -4.29 5.52 11.86
C ARG A 199 -4.56 5.35 13.35
N THR A 200 -5.24 6.33 13.94
CA THR A 200 -5.69 6.27 15.33
C THR A 200 -6.55 5.03 15.61
N GLY A 201 -6.33 4.37 16.73
CA GLY A 201 -7.01 3.15 17.16
C GLY A 201 -6.48 1.87 16.55
N MET A 202 -5.47 1.94 15.67
CA MET A 202 -4.85 0.79 15.01
C MET A 202 -3.37 0.67 15.37
N THR A 203 -2.91 -0.56 15.48
CA THR A 203 -1.48 -0.86 15.61
C THR A 203 -1.06 -1.89 14.58
N THR A 204 0.18 -1.82 14.13
CA THR A 204 0.73 -2.71 13.11
C THR A 204 2.09 -3.24 13.55
N PHE A 205 2.27 -4.54 13.40
CA PHE A 205 3.53 -5.26 13.55
C PHE A 205 4.07 -5.54 12.16
N SER A 206 5.33 -5.22 11.91
CA SER A 206 5.89 -5.37 10.58
C SER A 206 7.32 -5.88 10.62
N THR A 207 7.70 -6.63 9.59
CA THR A 207 9.09 -7.04 9.36
C THR A 207 9.43 -6.93 7.88
N VAL A 208 10.71 -6.84 7.58
CA VAL A 208 11.23 -6.85 6.22
C VAL A 208 11.30 -8.28 5.70
N ILE A 209 11.28 -8.44 4.38
CA ILE A 209 11.59 -9.67 3.65
C ILE A 209 12.77 -9.37 2.74
N GLU A 210 13.85 -10.13 2.87
CA GLU A 210 15.11 -9.94 2.16
C GLU A 210 15.45 -11.13 1.28
N ASP A 211 16.30 -10.91 0.27
CA ASP A 211 16.92 -12.00 -0.48
C ASP A 211 18.17 -12.54 0.25
N ALA A 212 18.76 -13.62 -0.28
CA ALA A 212 19.95 -14.24 0.30
C ALA A 212 21.20 -13.32 0.32
N THR A 213 21.16 -12.15 -0.33
CA THR A 213 22.23 -11.16 -0.36
C THR A 213 21.95 -9.95 0.52
N GLY A 214 20.79 -9.92 1.23
CA GLY A 214 20.36 -8.84 2.10
C GLY A 214 19.69 -7.67 1.36
N ASN A 215 19.25 -7.87 0.12
CA ASN A 215 18.45 -6.84 -0.54
C ASN A 215 16.98 -6.95 -0.09
N VAL A 216 16.39 -5.82 0.23
CA VAL A 216 14.98 -5.74 0.58
C VAL A 216 14.10 -6.09 -0.63
N LEU A 217 13.30 -7.14 -0.50
CA LEU A 217 12.30 -7.55 -1.49
C LEU A 217 10.94 -6.90 -1.23
N GLY A 218 10.64 -6.62 0.04
CA GLY A 218 9.39 -6.07 0.51
C GLY A 218 9.25 -6.21 2.01
N GLY A 219 8.03 -6.20 2.52
CA GLY A 219 7.76 -6.41 3.94
C GLY A 219 6.39 -7.00 4.19
N LEU A 220 6.25 -7.56 5.37
CA LEU A 220 5.06 -8.22 5.87
C LEU A 220 4.54 -7.48 7.09
N SER A 221 3.23 -7.33 7.21
CA SER A 221 2.61 -6.68 8.35
C SER A 221 1.33 -7.39 8.82
N VAL A 222 1.07 -7.31 10.13
CA VAL A 222 -0.18 -7.68 10.77
C VAL A 222 -0.75 -6.43 11.44
N THR A 223 -1.96 -6.05 11.07
CA THR A 223 -2.62 -4.82 11.53
C THR A 223 -3.94 -5.15 12.21
N GLY A 224 -4.17 -4.57 13.37
CA GLY A 224 -5.43 -4.72 14.09
C GLY A 224 -5.67 -3.61 15.10
N PRO A 225 -6.82 -3.62 15.79
CA PRO A 225 -7.14 -2.64 16.82
C PRO A 225 -6.17 -2.69 18.00
N VAL A 226 -5.74 -1.53 18.47
CA VAL A 226 -4.82 -1.37 19.61
C VAL A 226 -5.22 -2.23 20.80
N HIS A 227 -6.51 -2.20 21.19
CA HIS A 227 -7.01 -2.91 22.38
C HIS A 227 -6.94 -4.44 22.30
N ARG A 228 -6.72 -5.01 21.10
CA ARG A 228 -6.55 -6.46 20.91
C ARG A 228 -5.09 -6.87 20.81
N LEU A 229 -4.25 -6.01 20.23
CA LEU A 229 -2.89 -6.36 19.87
C LEU A 229 -1.83 -5.84 20.86
N GLN A 230 -2.20 -5.01 21.85
CA GLN A 230 -1.25 -4.48 22.84
C GLN A 230 -1.11 -5.34 24.12
N GLU A 231 -1.79 -6.49 24.22
CA GLU A 231 -1.54 -7.46 25.28
C GLU A 231 -0.14 -8.07 25.09
N PRO A 232 0.76 -8.06 26.10
CA PRO A 232 2.15 -8.50 25.93
C PRO A 232 2.31 -9.92 25.34
N GLU A 233 1.44 -10.84 25.75
CA GLU A 233 1.46 -12.21 25.26
C GLU A 233 1.07 -12.28 23.76
N VAL A 234 0.13 -11.43 23.31
CA VAL A 234 -0.26 -11.32 21.90
C VAL A 234 0.85 -10.68 21.08
N GLU A 235 1.50 -9.65 21.60
CA GLU A 235 2.63 -8.97 20.95
C GLU A 235 3.79 -9.94 20.70
N ASP A 236 4.16 -10.75 21.69
CA ASP A 236 5.22 -11.76 21.59
C ASP A 236 4.87 -12.87 20.60
N GLU A 237 3.63 -13.36 20.62
CA GLU A 237 3.14 -14.39 19.69
C GLU A 237 3.13 -13.88 18.25
N LEU A 238 2.55 -12.70 18.00
CA LEU A 238 2.50 -12.09 16.68
C LEU A 238 3.88 -11.80 16.12
N THR A 239 4.79 -11.28 16.94
CA THR A 239 6.18 -11.04 16.57
C THR A 239 6.86 -12.32 16.11
N THR A 240 6.68 -13.41 16.87
CA THR A 240 7.26 -14.71 16.56
C THR A 240 6.69 -15.29 15.26
N GLU A 241 5.37 -15.23 15.07
CA GLU A 241 4.72 -15.73 13.86
C GLU A 241 5.09 -14.90 12.62
N LEU A 242 5.17 -13.57 12.76
CA LEU A 242 5.55 -12.65 11.70
C LEU A 242 6.97 -12.93 11.20
N LEU A 243 7.95 -13.00 12.11
CA LEU A 243 9.35 -13.30 11.78
C LEU A 243 9.51 -14.70 11.18
N SER A 244 8.82 -15.70 11.74
CA SER A 244 8.82 -17.07 11.20
C SER A 244 8.26 -17.11 9.77
N THR A 245 7.18 -16.38 9.51
CA THR A 245 6.55 -16.32 8.19
C THR A 245 7.46 -15.63 7.18
N ALA A 246 8.09 -14.51 7.54
CA ALA A 246 9.04 -13.81 6.69
C ALA A 246 10.21 -14.73 6.30
N ASN A 247 10.82 -15.41 7.26
CA ASN A 247 11.90 -16.36 7.01
C ASN A 247 11.49 -17.52 6.08
N ILE A 248 10.26 -18.04 6.20
CA ILE A 248 9.75 -19.06 5.27
C ILE A 248 9.64 -18.49 3.85
N ILE A 249 9.16 -17.26 3.70
CA ILE A 249 9.06 -16.59 2.40
C ILE A 249 10.46 -16.39 1.78
N GLU A 250 11.43 -15.93 2.55
CA GLU A 250 12.82 -15.74 2.12
C GLU A 250 13.49 -17.03 1.65
N LEU A 251 13.32 -18.12 2.42
CA LEU A 251 13.81 -19.45 2.03
C LEU A 251 13.17 -19.94 0.75
N ASN A 252 11.86 -19.79 0.60
CA ASN A 252 11.13 -20.21 -0.59
C ASN A 252 11.49 -19.32 -1.81
N TYR A 253 11.77 -18.04 -1.60
CA TYR A 253 12.21 -17.13 -2.66
C TYR A 253 13.60 -17.49 -3.16
N SER A 254 14.52 -17.82 -2.25
CA SER A 254 15.89 -18.22 -2.57
C SER A 254 15.99 -19.59 -3.25
N ALA A 255 14.93 -20.40 -3.20
CA ALA A 255 14.87 -21.73 -3.81
C ALA A 255 14.36 -21.73 -5.27
N GLN A 256 13.98 -20.58 -5.83
CA GLN A 256 13.53 -20.43 -7.22
C GLN A 256 14.71 -20.22 -8.18
#